data_6251e99aee626af5824a53ba9313b5b3
#
_entry.id   6251e99aee626af5824a53ba9313b5b3
#
_cell.length_a   1.000
_cell.length_b   1.000
_cell.length_c   1.000
_cell.angle_alpha   90.00
_cell.angle_beta   90.00
_cell.angle_gamma   90.00
#
_symmetry.space_group_name_H-M   'P 1'
#
loop_
_entity.id
_entity.type
_entity.pdbx_description
1 polymer ?
#
loop_
_entity_poly.entity_id
_entity_poly.type
_entity_poly.pdbx_seq_one_letter_code
_entity_poly.pdbx_strand_id
1 'polypeptide(L)'
;MTLLEFARGPALQWSLIILVAGIVWRLFGALLVGSGKDLSAARKPGGVGDGLGAIASRSLPAEAFEKRIRFQHVSGYAWHIALFVTVLFFGPHILFFESILGFGWPNLPNAVVLFAGAVALGLLIALLIRRAIHPVQK
;
A
#
# COMPACT_ATOMS: atom_id res chain seq x y z
N MET A 1 24.39 20.87 7.64
CA MET A 1 23.14 20.14 7.38
C MET A 1 22.83 19.31 8.61
N THR A 2 21.74 19.60 9.29
CA THR A 2 21.30 18.84 10.45
C THR A 2 20.68 17.50 10.01
N LEU A 3 20.56 16.53 10.92
CA LEU A 3 19.91 15.24 10.63
C LEU A 3 18.45 15.43 10.13
N LEU A 4 17.77 16.44 10.66
CA LEU A 4 16.40 16.77 10.28
C LEU A 4 16.32 17.34 8.85
N GLU A 5 17.26 18.21 8.48
CA GLU A 5 17.35 18.75 7.11
C GLU A 5 17.69 17.65 6.10
N PHE A 6 18.60 16.75 6.46
CA PHE A 6 18.90 15.59 5.64
C PHE A 6 17.66 14.69 5.44
N ALA A 7 16.94 14.37 6.53
CA ALA A 7 15.76 13.52 6.48
C ALA A 7 14.62 14.13 5.66
N ARG A 8 14.39 15.44 5.77
CA ARG A 8 13.31 16.17 5.05
C ARG A 8 13.66 16.52 3.61
N GLY A 9 14.91 16.52 3.24
CA GLY A 9 15.38 16.88 1.91
C GLY A 9 15.96 15.68 1.15
N PRO A 10 17.29 15.49 1.13
CA PRO A 10 17.92 14.48 0.29
C PRO A 10 17.44 13.06 0.56
N ALA A 11 17.25 12.65 1.82
CA ALA A 11 16.81 11.29 2.15
C ALA A 11 15.41 11.00 1.61
N LEU A 12 14.49 11.95 1.74
CA LEU A 12 13.12 11.81 1.22
C LEU A 12 13.10 11.75 -0.31
N GLN A 13 13.90 12.60 -0.98
CA GLN A 13 14.03 12.60 -2.44
C GLN A 13 14.57 11.25 -2.96
N TRP A 14 15.67 10.76 -2.37
CA TRP A 14 16.24 9.46 -2.74
C TRP A 14 15.28 8.30 -2.48
N SER A 15 14.56 8.32 -1.36
CA SER A 15 13.54 7.32 -1.05
C SER A 15 12.44 7.29 -2.11
N LEU A 16 11.99 8.46 -2.56
CA LEU A 16 10.98 8.56 -3.62
C LEU A 16 11.51 8.03 -4.96
N ILE A 17 12.74 8.38 -5.34
CA ILE A 17 13.37 7.91 -6.58
C ILE A 17 13.47 6.37 -6.56
N ILE A 18 13.96 5.79 -5.46
CA ILE A 18 14.08 4.34 -5.30
C ILE A 18 12.71 3.66 -5.38
N LEU A 19 11.70 4.23 -4.72
CA LEU A 19 10.32 3.72 -4.76
C LEU A 19 9.78 3.71 -6.19
N VAL A 20 9.87 4.85 -6.89
CA VAL A 20 9.37 4.98 -8.27
C VAL A 20 10.12 4.06 -9.21
N ALA A 21 11.45 4.00 -9.12
CA ALA A 21 12.26 3.08 -9.92
C ALA A 21 11.88 1.61 -9.67
N GLY A 22 11.64 1.22 -8.41
CA GLY A 22 11.18 -0.12 -8.06
C GLY A 22 9.80 -0.45 -8.62
N ILE A 23 8.86 0.49 -8.56
CA ILE A 23 7.52 0.32 -9.14
C ILE A 23 7.62 0.17 -10.67
N VAL A 24 8.36 1.07 -11.33
CA VAL A 24 8.56 1.03 -12.79
C VAL A 24 9.20 -0.30 -13.20
N TRP A 25 10.25 -0.74 -12.50
CA TRP A 25 10.89 -2.02 -12.74
C TRP A 25 9.91 -3.20 -12.65
N ARG A 26 9.06 -3.21 -11.62
CA ARG A 26 8.04 -4.26 -11.44
C ARG A 26 6.98 -4.23 -12.54
N LEU A 27 6.52 -3.04 -12.93
CA LEU A 27 5.56 -2.88 -14.02
C LEU A 27 6.15 -3.33 -15.36
N PHE A 28 7.38 -2.91 -15.66
CA PHE A 28 8.11 -3.34 -16.86
C PHE A 28 8.28 -4.87 -16.88
N GLY A 29 8.70 -5.46 -15.76
CA GLY A 29 8.83 -6.90 -15.63
C GLY A 29 7.50 -7.63 -15.91
N ALA A 30 6.40 -7.14 -15.37
CA ALA A 30 5.07 -7.71 -15.59
C ALA A 30 4.61 -7.58 -17.06
N LEU A 31 4.94 -6.46 -17.71
CA LEU A 31 4.60 -6.21 -19.13
C LEU A 31 5.48 -7.02 -20.09
N LEU A 32 6.79 -7.13 -19.80
CA LEU A 32 7.75 -7.85 -20.65
C LEU A 32 7.61 -9.37 -20.57
N VAL A 33 7.30 -9.92 -19.40
CA VAL A 33 7.10 -11.38 -19.24
C VAL A 33 5.88 -11.84 -20.04
N GLY A 34 4.93 -10.96 -20.32
CA GLY A 34 3.71 -11.26 -21.05
C GLY A 34 2.87 -12.35 -20.35
N SER A 35 1.59 -12.32 -20.48
CA SER A 35 0.78 -13.50 -20.17
C SER A 35 1.00 -14.49 -21.30
N GLY A 36 1.60 -15.65 -21.01
CA GLY A 36 1.61 -16.77 -21.94
C GLY A 36 0.17 -16.98 -22.44
N LYS A 37 0.03 -17.27 -23.74
CA LYS A 37 -1.30 -17.49 -24.32
C LYS A 37 -2.01 -18.57 -23.52
N ASP A 38 -3.06 -18.17 -22.80
CA ASP A 38 -3.88 -19.14 -22.07
C ASP A 38 -4.60 -20.02 -23.08
N LEU A 39 -4.16 -21.27 -23.17
CA LEU A 39 -4.72 -22.28 -24.06
C LEU A 39 -5.92 -23.00 -23.44
N SER A 40 -6.26 -22.69 -22.18
CA SER A 40 -7.45 -23.24 -21.54
C SER A 40 -8.72 -22.64 -22.13
N ALA A 41 -9.76 -23.47 -22.28
CA ALA A 41 -11.07 -22.98 -22.69
C ALA A 41 -11.64 -22.00 -21.62
N ALA A 42 -12.03 -20.82 -22.06
CA ALA A 42 -12.65 -19.85 -21.17
C ALA A 42 -13.89 -20.46 -20.51
N ARG A 43 -13.91 -20.49 -19.17
CA ARG A 43 -15.05 -21.01 -18.39
C ARG A 43 -16.34 -20.21 -18.63
N LYS A 44 -16.21 -18.93 -18.95
CA LYS A 44 -17.26 -18.01 -19.37
C LYS A 44 -16.64 -16.96 -20.29
N PRO A 45 -17.38 -16.47 -21.33
CA PRO A 45 -16.97 -15.26 -22.00
C PRO A 45 -17.00 -14.12 -20.97
N GLY A 46 -15.85 -13.70 -20.49
CA GLY A 46 -15.71 -12.66 -19.47
C GLY A 46 -15.69 -11.27 -20.08
N GLY A 47 -16.51 -10.37 -19.52
CA GLY A 47 -16.43 -8.93 -19.81
C GLY A 47 -15.67 -8.17 -18.73
N VAL A 48 -15.48 -6.86 -18.93
CA VAL A 48 -14.86 -5.95 -17.93
C VAL A 48 -15.61 -6.02 -16.59
N GLY A 49 -16.96 -6.18 -16.62
CA GLY A 49 -17.77 -6.34 -15.41
C GLY A 49 -17.44 -7.59 -14.60
N ASP A 50 -17.18 -8.72 -15.26
CA ASP A 50 -16.76 -9.94 -14.58
C ASP A 50 -15.35 -9.79 -13.95
N GLY A 51 -14.47 -9.05 -14.62
CA GLY A 51 -13.15 -8.71 -14.09
C GLY A 51 -13.24 -7.84 -12.82
N LEU A 52 -14.07 -6.81 -12.83
CA LEU A 52 -14.31 -5.95 -11.67
C LEU A 52 -14.97 -6.72 -10.52
N GLY A 53 -15.96 -7.57 -10.84
CA GLY A 53 -16.59 -8.47 -9.87
C GLY A 53 -15.58 -9.44 -9.23
N ALA A 54 -14.66 -9.98 -10.03
CA ALA A 54 -13.59 -10.86 -9.53
C ALA A 54 -12.61 -10.10 -8.61
N ILE A 55 -12.26 -8.86 -8.94
CA ILE A 55 -11.42 -8.01 -8.08
C ILE A 55 -12.13 -7.74 -6.75
N ALA A 56 -13.41 -7.31 -6.80
CA ALA A 56 -14.18 -7.03 -5.61
C ALA A 56 -14.36 -8.26 -4.71
N SER A 57 -14.70 -9.42 -5.29
CA SER A 57 -14.87 -10.65 -4.52
C SER A 57 -13.57 -11.19 -3.92
N ARG A 58 -12.44 -11.00 -4.60
CA ARG A 58 -11.11 -11.40 -4.09
C ARG A 58 -10.52 -10.39 -3.10
N SER A 59 -11.08 -9.20 -3.01
CA SER A 59 -10.73 -8.23 -1.97
C SER A 59 -11.25 -8.63 -0.59
N LEU A 60 -12.19 -9.60 -0.54
CA LEU A 60 -12.69 -10.18 0.71
C LEU A 60 -12.10 -11.60 0.87
N PRO A 61 -11.82 -12.05 2.10
CA PRO A 61 -11.37 -13.42 2.34
C PRO A 61 -12.45 -14.41 1.98
N ALA A 62 -12.07 -15.55 1.38
CA ALA A 62 -13.00 -16.64 1.15
C ALA A 62 -13.50 -17.19 2.49
N GLU A 63 -14.80 -17.50 2.59
CA GLU A 63 -15.47 -17.94 3.83
C GLU A 63 -14.73 -19.09 4.53
N ALA A 64 -14.19 -20.05 3.74
CA ALA A 64 -13.43 -21.18 4.27
C ALA A 64 -12.18 -20.78 5.10
N PHE A 65 -11.60 -19.62 4.82
CA PHE A 65 -10.38 -19.14 5.46
C PHE A 65 -10.61 -17.90 6.34
N GLU A 66 -11.82 -17.33 6.35
CA GLU A 66 -12.11 -16.06 7.00
C GLU A 66 -11.67 -16.03 8.46
N LYS A 67 -12.05 -17.04 9.26
CA LYS A 67 -11.70 -17.10 10.69
C LYS A 67 -10.19 -17.15 10.94
N ARG A 68 -9.44 -17.76 10.03
CA ARG A 68 -7.99 -17.95 10.17
C ARG A 68 -7.18 -16.72 9.78
N ILE A 69 -7.63 -15.99 8.78
CA ILE A 69 -6.90 -14.84 8.21
C ILE A 69 -7.53 -13.50 8.53
N ARG A 70 -8.70 -13.47 9.18
CA ARG A 70 -9.48 -12.26 9.48
C ARG A 70 -8.63 -11.16 10.13
N PHE A 71 -7.88 -11.50 11.18
CA PHE A 71 -7.01 -10.52 11.83
C PHE A 71 -6.00 -9.90 10.85
N GLN A 72 -5.30 -10.73 10.08
CA GLN A 72 -4.29 -10.26 9.12
C GLN A 72 -4.93 -9.41 8.01
N HIS A 73 -6.10 -9.81 7.54
CA HIS A 73 -6.84 -9.10 6.50
C HIS A 73 -7.33 -7.73 6.96
N VAL A 74 -8.03 -7.68 8.10
CA VAL A 74 -8.52 -6.42 8.69
C VAL A 74 -7.36 -5.50 9.08
N SER A 75 -6.33 -6.04 9.74
CA SER A 75 -5.14 -5.26 10.11
C SER A 75 -4.38 -4.73 8.88
N GLY A 76 -4.32 -5.52 7.80
CA GLY A 76 -3.72 -5.11 6.54
C GLY A 76 -4.46 -3.93 5.91
N TYR A 77 -5.78 -3.99 5.78
CA TYR A 77 -6.57 -2.87 5.26
C TYR A 77 -6.50 -1.64 6.16
N ALA A 78 -6.66 -1.81 7.46
CA ALA A 78 -6.58 -0.71 8.42
C ALA A 78 -5.22 -0.01 8.37
N TRP A 79 -4.15 -0.78 8.25
CA TRP A 79 -2.80 -0.25 8.07
C TRP A 79 -2.65 0.57 6.79
N HIS A 80 -3.13 0.06 5.64
CA HIS A 80 -3.03 0.79 4.38
C HIS A 80 -3.83 2.10 4.43
N ILE A 81 -5.05 2.07 4.98
CA ILE A 81 -5.87 3.29 5.13
C ILE A 81 -5.14 4.31 6.00
N ALA A 82 -4.65 3.89 7.17
CA ALA A 82 -3.92 4.75 8.09
C ALA A 82 -2.63 5.31 7.46
N LEU A 83 -1.90 4.49 6.71
CA LEU A 83 -0.72 4.90 5.95
C LEU A 83 -1.07 5.94 4.89
N PHE A 84 -2.10 5.71 4.08
CA PHE A 84 -2.54 6.67 3.06
C PHE A 84 -2.97 8.00 3.67
N VAL A 85 -3.72 7.98 4.79
CA VAL A 85 -4.08 9.21 5.50
C VAL A 85 -2.82 9.95 5.94
N THR A 86 -1.84 9.26 6.51
CA THR A 86 -0.60 9.89 6.97
C THR A 86 0.24 10.43 5.79
N VAL A 87 0.41 9.67 4.73
CA VAL A 87 1.26 10.07 3.59
C VAL A 87 0.63 11.20 2.80
N LEU A 88 -0.68 11.13 2.53
CA LEU A 88 -1.33 12.07 1.63
C LEU A 88 -1.83 13.34 2.32
N PHE A 89 -2.12 13.30 3.63
CA PHE A 89 -2.76 14.44 4.31
C PHE A 89 -1.90 15.08 5.39
N PHE A 90 -0.66 14.65 5.56
CA PHE A 90 0.29 15.33 6.44
C PHE A 90 0.87 16.57 5.74
N GLY A 91 0.75 17.74 6.38
CA GLY A 91 1.15 19.02 5.78
C GLY A 91 2.55 19.04 5.17
N PRO A 92 3.61 18.60 5.87
CA PRO A 92 4.96 18.50 5.30
C PRO A 92 5.06 17.62 4.05
N HIS A 93 4.29 16.54 3.94
CA HIS A 93 4.25 15.70 2.75
C HIS A 93 3.57 16.43 1.58
N ILE A 94 2.48 17.15 1.86
CA ILE A 94 1.78 17.94 0.83
C ILE A 94 2.72 18.99 0.24
N LEU A 95 3.45 19.73 1.09
CA LEU A 95 4.45 20.71 0.63
C LEU A 95 5.56 20.06 -0.22
N PHE A 96 5.96 18.85 0.15
CA PHE A 96 6.93 18.07 -0.64
C PHE A 96 6.35 17.69 -2.01
N PHE A 97 5.12 17.17 -2.06
CA PHE A 97 4.46 16.85 -3.33
C PHE A 97 4.22 18.12 -4.18
N GLU A 98 3.80 19.23 -3.56
CA GLU A 98 3.61 20.50 -4.23
C GLU A 98 4.90 21.01 -4.89
N SER A 99 6.05 20.83 -4.24
CA SER A 99 7.35 21.20 -4.81
C SER A 99 7.74 20.41 -6.06
N ILE A 100 7.16 19.21 -6.25
CA ILE A 100 7.43 18.34 -7.41
C ILE A 100 6.35 18.47 -8.48
N LEU A 101 5.06 18.50 -8.06
CA LEU A 101 3.91 18.45 -8.96
C LEU A 101 3.41 19.83 -9.37
N GLY A 102 3.82 20.89 -8.65
CA GLY A 102 3.35 22.26 -8.87
C GLY A 102 1.94 22.56 -8.34
N PHE A 103 1.29 21.62 -7.66
CA PHE A 103 0.00 21.81 -7.00
C PHE A 103 -0.07 21.02 -5.68
N GLY A 104 -0.83 21.56 -4.74
CA GLY A 104 -1.08 20.93 -3.44
C GLY A 104 -2.58 20.78 -3.17
N TRP A 105 -2.92 20.19 -2.04
CA TRP A 105 -4.29 19.99 -1.56
C TRP A 105 -4.39 20.29 -0.06
N PRO A 106 -5.61 20.45 0.49
CA PRO A 106 -5.79 20.74 1.91
C PRO A 106 -5.27 19.62 2.80
N ASN A 107 -4.55 19.99 3.86
CA ASN A 107 -4.11 19.04 4.89
C ASN A 107 -5.24 18.74 5.89
N LEU A 108 -5.19 17.56 6.50
CA LEU A 108 -6.01 17.23 7.65
C LEU A 108 -5.44 17.82 8.95
N PRO A 109 -6.28 17.99 9.99
CA PRO A 109 -5.79 18.39 11.31
C PRO A 109 -4.68 17.46 11.80
N ASN A 110 -3.61 18.03 12.38
CA ASN A 110 -2.45 17.27 12.83
C ASN A 110 -2.82 16.13 13.80
N ALA A 111 -3.82 16.33 14.66
CA ALA A 111 -4.28 15.29 15.57
C ALA A 111 -4.78 14.04 14.83
N VAL A 112 -5.52 14.21 13.72
CA VAL A 112 -6.02 13.10 12.90
C VAL A 112 -4.88 12.35 12.22
N VAL A 113 -3.92 13.10 11.65
CA VAL A 113 -2.76 12.51 10.97
C VAL A 113 -1.85 11.77 11.94
N LEU A 114 -1.57 12.36 13.10
CA LEU A 114 -0.76 11.72 14.13
C LEU A 114 -1.44 10.46 14.70
N PHE A 115 -2.75 10.49 14.90
CA PHE A 115 -3.52 9.31 15.30
C PHE A 115 -3.44 8.21 14.24
N ALA A 116 -3.64 8.55 12.96
CA ALA A 116 -3.50 7.61 11.86
C ALA A 116 -2.09 6.99 11.80
N GLY A 117 -1.04 7.82 11.97
CA GLY A 117 0.35 7.36 12.04
C GLY A 117 0.60 6.39 13.20
N ALA A 118 0.05 6.70 14.38
CA ALA A 118 0.16 5.82 15.55
C ALA A 118 -0.57 4.48 15.32
N VAL A 119 -1.76 4.51 14.72
CA VAL A 119 -2.51 3.30 14.33
C VAL A 119 -1.71 2.49 13.31
N ALA A 120 -1.16 3.11 12.27
CA ALA A 120 -0.35 2.44 11.27
C ALA A 120 0.86 1.74 11.90
N LEU A 121 1.57 2.42 12.79
CA LEU A 121 2.73 1.85 13.49
C LEU A 121 2.32 0.68 14.41
N GLY A 122 1.26 0.84 15.18
CA GLY A 122 0.74 -0.22 16.07
C GLY A 122 0.33 -1.47 15.30
N LEU A 123 -0.34 -1.30 14.14
CA LEU A 123 -0.72 -2.42 13.28
C LEU A 123 0.49 -3.11 12.65
N LEU A 124 1.51 -2.36 12.23
CA LEU A 124 2.76 -2.96 11.74
C LEU A 124 3.45 -3.81 12.81
N ILE A 125 3.55 -3.30 14.03
CA ILE A 125 4.11 -4.04 15.17
C ILE A 125 3.30 -5.31 15.43
N ALA A 126 1.98 -5.22 15.46
CA ALA A 126 1.10 -6.36 15.67
C ALA A 126 1.26 -7.43 14.57
N LEU A 127 1.32 -7.01 13.30
CA LEU A 127 1.55 -7.91 12.16
C LEU A 127 2.96 -8.53 12.21
N LEU A 128 3.98 -7.77 12.60
CA LEU A 128 5.35 -8.26 12.76
C LEU A 128 5.43 -9.31 13.86
N ILE A 129 4.86 -9.04 15.04
CA ILE A 129 4.80 -9.99 16.16
C ILE A 129 4.10 -11.28 15.70
N ARG A 130 2.94 -11.14 15.05
CA ARG A 130 2.21 -12.30 14.53
C ARG A 130 3.06 -13.12 13.57
N ARG A 131 3.77 -12.47 12.64
CA ARG A 131 4.65 -13.15 11.67
C ARG A 131 5.81 -13.87 12.39
N ALA A 132 6.38 -13.27 13.41
CA ALA A 132 7.48 -13.86 14.18
C ALA A 132 7.06 -15.09 15.00
N ILE A 133 5.82 -15.07 15.51
CA ILE A 133 5.31 -16.15 16.40
C ILE A 133 4.66 -17.28 15.56
N HIS A 134 4.05 -16.97 14.42
CA HIS A 134 3.26 -17.93 13.68
C HIS A 134 4.17 -18.92 12.89
N PRO A 135 4.10 -20.23 13.16
CA PRO A 135 5.05 -21.20 12.60
C PRO A 135 4.98 -21.36 11.08
N VAL A 136 3.81 -21.05 10.48
CA VAL A 136 3.59 -21.15 9.02
C VAL A 136 4.11 -19.92 8.26
N GLN A 137 4.44 -18.82 8.98
CA GLN A 137 4.88 -17.57 8.37
C GLN A 137 6.37 -17.27 8.59
N LYS A 138 7.07 -18.19 9.24
CA LYS A 138 8.53 -18.16 9.41
C LYS A 138 9.26 -18.67 8.15
#